data_86baca14bcf032f76cb2c9d369c13ceb
#
_entry.id   86baca14bcf032f76cb2c9d369c13ceb
#
_cell.length_a   1.000
_cell.length_b   1.000
_cell.length_c   1.000
_cell.angle_alpha   90.00
_cell.angle_beta   90.00
_cell.angle_gamma   90.00
#
_symmetry.space_group_name_H-M   'P 1'
#
loop_
_entity.id
_entity.type
_entity.pdbx_description
1 polymer ?
#
loop_
_entity_poly.entity_id
_entity_poly.type
_entity_poly.pdbx_seq_one_letter_code
_entity_poly.pdbx_strand_id
1 'polypeptide(L)'
;MSLIRQDDFIESIAQALQFISYYHPKDFITVLHEAYQREESPAAKDAMAQILINSRMCAEGKRPICQDTGIVTVFVKIGMSVQWETTLSVSEMVNEGVRMAYQNSDNPLRASILRDPAGTRTNTRDNTPAVVHTECVLGDKIDINIAAKGGGSEAKAKFAMLNPSDNIVDWVLKTVPTMGAGWCPPGILGIGIGGTAEKAMLLAKQACMGSIDIHELKAKGATNRLDELRLELIEKVNALGIGAQGLGGLTTVLDIKILDYPTHAANLPIAIIPNCAATRHVHFVLDGSGVAQFSPPSLDDYPRITQNASTARRVNLDTLTHDDIQSWQVGETLLLNGTLLTGRDAAHKRLCEMLDRGETLPVDFNNKFIYYVGPVDAVRDEVVGPAGPTTATRMDKFTAPLLENTGLLGMIGKSERGSEAIAQIKKHQSIYLIAVGGAAYLVSKAIKQAKVLAFADLGMEAIHEFVVEDMPVTVAVDTKGNSIHHLAPIQWQAKISDISIKQ
;
A
#
# COMPACT_ATOMS: atom_id res chain seq x y z
N MET A 1 5.71 -35.18 20.22
CA MET A 1 6.49 -34.78 19.03
C MET A 1 5.52 -34.63 17.91
N SER A 2 5.42 -33.45 17.34
CA SER A 2 4.51 -33.18 16.24
C SER A 2 5.15 -33.62 14.92
N LEU A 3 4.39 -34.37 14.11
CA LEU A 3 4.77 -34.76 12.76
C LEU A 3 4.15 -33.77 11.78
N ILE A 4 4.97 -33.01 11.07
CA ILE A 4 4.51 -32.03 10.08
C ILE A 4 4.63 -32.65 8.69
N ARG A 5 3.51 -32.75 8.02
CA ARG A 5 3.42 -33.27 6.67
C ARG A 5 3.66 -32.15 5.64
N GLN A 6 4.36 -32.50 4.58
CA GLN A 6 4.64 -31.58 3.46
C GLN A 6 3.38 -30.89 2.94
N ASP A 7 2.33 -31.66 2.64
CA ASP A 7 1.12 -31.15 2.03
C ASP A 7 0.34 -30.23 2.98
N ASP A 8 0.28 -30.58 4.27
CA ASP A 8 -0.36 -29.72 5.28
C ASP A 8 0.36 -28.36 5.42
N PHE A 9 1.69 -28.35 5.33
CA PHE A 9 2.49 -27.13 5.39
C PHE A 9 2.24 -26.27 4.14
N ILE A 10 2.34 -26.85 2.94
CA ILE A 10 2.13 -26.17 1.65
C ILE A 10 0.72 -25.56 1.58
N GLU A 11 -0.29 -26.36 1.90
CA GLU A 11 -1.69 -25.94 1.87
C GLU A 11 -1.95 -24.82 2.89
N SER A 12 -1.36 -24.91 4.08
CA SER A 12 -1.47 -23.84 5.10
C SER A 12 -0.92 -22.50 4.61
N ILE A 13 0.24 -22.51 3.92
CA ILE A 13 0.82 -21.30 3.30
C ILE A 13 -0.12 -20.76 2.21
N ALA A 14 -0.65 -21.62 1.34
CA ALA A 14 -1.54 -21.21 0.26
C ALA A 14 -2.84 -20.58 0.80
N GLN A 15 -3.46 -21.23 1.77
CA GLN A 15 -4.69 -20.72 2.41
C GLN A 15 -4.44 -19.42 3.19
N ALA A 16 -3.30 -19.30 3.91
CA ALA A 16 -2.91 -18.08 4.59
C ALA A 16 -2.82 -16.90 3.64
N LEU A 17 -2.15 -17.07 2.48
CA LEU A 17 -1.99 -16.02 1.47
C LEU A 17 -3.31 -15.62 0.81
N GLN A 18 -4.17 -16.57 0.52
CA GLN A 18 -5.52 -16.30 0.05
C GLN A 18 -6.32 -15.54 1.11
N PHE A 19 -6.32 -15.99 2.36
CA PHE A 19 -7.01 -15.37 3.49
C PHE A 19 -6.62 -13.91 3.65
N ILE A 20 -5.32 -13.59 3.77
CA ILE A 20 -4.85 -12.21 3.96
C ILE A 20 -5.04 -11.33 2.72
N SER A 21 -5.26 -11.91 1.55
CA SER A 21 -5.45 -11.14 0.32
C SER A 21 -6.75 -10.33 0.33
N TYR A 22 -7.79 -10.81 1.02
CA TYR A 22 -9.12 -10.19 1.04
C TYR A 22 -9.69 -9.93 2.44
N TYR A 23 -9.06 -10.41 3.52
CA TYR A 23 -9.46 -10.06 4.88
C TYR A 23 -8.40 -9.19 5.55
N HIS A 24 -8.79 -8.00 5.98
CA HIS A 24 -7.99 -7.26 6.95
C HIS A 24 -8.09 -7.91 8.34
N PRO A 25 -7.03 -7.81 9.17
CA PRO A 25 -7.14 -8.17 10.58
C PRO A 25 -8.22 -7.33 11.29
N LYS A 26 -8.94 -7.94 12.23
CA LYS A 26 -10.04 -7.29 12.95
C LYS A 26 -9.60 -6.05 13.74
N ASP A 27 -8.43 -6.12 14.38
CA ASP A 27 -7.82 -5.01 15.10
C ASP A 27 -7.57 -3.79 14.17
N PHE A 28 -7.10 -4.04 12.95
CA PHE A 28 -6.92 -2.99 11.94
C PHE A 28 -8.24 -2.33 11.56
N ILE A 29 -9.30 -3.11 11.31
CA ILE A 29 -10.62 -2.58 10.95
C ILE A 29 -11.15 -1.69 12.08
N THR A 30 -11.05 -2.16 13.33
CA THR A 30 -11.52 -1.44 14.52
C THR A 30 -10.80 -0.11 14.67
N VAL A 31 -9.46 -0.12 14.68
CA VAL A 31 -8.66 1.10 14.92
C VAL A 31 -8.76 2.09 13.76
N LEU A 32 -8.85 1.60 12.52
CA LEU A 32 -9.08 2.47 11.36
C LEU A 32 -10.47 3.12 11.41
N HIS A 33 -11.51 2.39 11.86
CA HIS A 33 -12.85 2.95 12.02
C HIS A 33 -12.90 4.02 13.11
N GLU A 34 -12.26 3.82 14.25
CA GLU A 34 -12.13 4.83 15.30
C GLU A 34 -11.34 6.07 14.81
N ALA A 35 -10.27 5.86 14.02
CA ALA A 35 -9.55 6.94 13.39
C ALA A 35 -10.44 7.74 12.42
N TYR A 36 -11.23 7.05 11.58
CA TYR A 36 -12.21 7.66 10.70
C TYR A 36 -13.23 8.52 11.46
N GLN A 37 -13.72 8.04 12.59
CA GLN A 37 -14.72 8.79 13.39
C GLN A 37 -14.16 10.10 13.92
N ARG A 38 -12.89 10.10 14.40
CA ARG A 38 -12.20 11.29 14.96
C ARG A 38 -11.66 12.23 13.91
N GLU A 39 -11.45 11.78 12.67
CA GLU A 39 -10.77 12.56 11.64
C GLU A 39 -11.58 13.81 11.28
N GLU A 40 -10.90 14.94 11.24
CA GLU A 40 -11.48 16.24 10.92
C GLU A 40 -11.11 16.73 9.50
N SER A 41 -10.05 16.17 8.89
CA SER A 41 -9.69 16.49 7.51
C SER A 41 -10.67 15.86 6.55
N PRO A 42 -11.44 16.60 5.75
CA PRO A 42 -12.42 16.02 4.84
C PRO A 42 -11.79 15.03 3.85
N ALA A 43 -10.63 15.38 3.29
CA ALA A 43 -9.93 14.54 2.32
C ALA A 43 -9.37 13.26 2.97
N ALA A 44 -8.76 13.34 4.15
CA ALA A 44 -8.27 12.18 4.88
C ALA A 44 -9.41 11.28 5.36
N LYS A 45 -10.49 11.88 5.82
CA LYS A 45 -11.71 11.16 6.25
C LYS A 45 -12.35 10.38 5.11
N ASP A 46 -12.46 10.99 3.93
CA ASP A 46 -12.97 10.33 2.72
C ASP A 46 -12.04 9.18 2.30
N ALA A 47 -10.72 9.37 2.36
CA ALA A 47 -9.77 8.30 2.07
C ALA A 47 -9.92 7.10 3.03
N MET A 48 -10.08 7.34 4.33
CA MET A 48 -10.33 6.27 5.31
C MET A 48 -11.67 5.58 5.06
N ALA A 49 -12.72 6.33 4.71
CA ALA A 49 -14.02 5.78 4.33
C ALA A 49 -13.89 4.81 3.15
N GLN A 50 -13.18 5.21 2.09
CA GLN A 50 -12.94 4.37 0.92
C GLN A 50 -12.18 3.08 1.27
N ILE A 51 -11.18 3.14 2.16
CA ILE A 51 -10.43 1.97 2.62
C ILE A 51 -11.34 1.02 3.39
N LEU A 52 -12.19 1.52 4.29
CA LEU A 52 -13.13 0.71 5.08
C LEU A 52 -14.21 0.08 4.21
N ILE A 53 -14.78 0.82 3.26
CA ILE A 53 -15.75 0.31 2.28
C ILE A 53 -15.09 -0.80 1.44
N ASN A 54 -13.89 -0.54 0.92
CA ASN A 54 -13.13 -1.52 0.15
C ASN A 54 -12.84 -2.79 0.96
N SER A 55 -12.47 -2.63 2.23
CA SER A 55 -12.20 -3.75 3.13
C SER A 55 -13.41 -4.68 3.26
N ARG A 56 -14.60 -4.12 3.48
CA ARG A 56 -15.85 -4.87 3.52
C ARG A 56 -16.17 -5.54 2.18
N MET A 57 -16.09 -4.80 1.08
CA MET A 57 -16.34 -5.34 -0.26
C MET A 57 -15.39 -6.50 -0.61
N CYS A 58 -14.12 -6.41 -0.21
CA CYS A 58 -13.15 -7.48 -0.44
C CYS A 58 -13.48 -8.73 0.37
N ALA A 59 -13.92 -8.58 1.62
CA ALA A 59 -14.35 -9.69 2.46
C ALA A 59 -15.60 -10.39 1.88
N GLU A 60 -16.59 -9.63 1.40
CA GLU A 60 -17.80 -10.14 0.76
C GLU A 60 -17.51 -10.83 -0.57
N GLY A 61 -16.70 -10.18 -1.43
CA GLY A 61 -16.39 -10.65 -2.78
C GLY A 61 -15.22 -11.64 -2.87
N LYS A 62 -14.47 -11.84 -1.79
CA LYS A 62 -13.21 -12.59 -1.75
C LYS A 62 -12.25 -12.14 -2.86
N ARG A 63 -12.02 -10.82 -2.96
CA ARG A 63 -11.13 -10.20 -3.94
C ARG A 63 -10.03 -9.39 -3.27
N PRO A 64 -8.83 -9.31 -3.88
CA PRO A 64 -7.68 -8.64 -3.27
C PRO A 64 -7.97 -7.19 -2.84
N ILE A 65 -7.58 -6.86 -1.61
CA ILE A 65 -7.69 -5.52 -1.02
C ILE A 65 -6.94 -4.48 -1.86
N CYS A 66 -5.82 -4.90 -2.46
CA CYS A 66 -4.96 -4.05 -3.28
C CYS A 66 -4.56 -4.79 -4.56
N GLN A 67 -4.41 -4.06 -5.67
CA GLN A 67 -3.88 -4.61 -6.92
C GLN A 67 -2.41 -5.04 -6.80
N ASP A 68 -1.64 -4.44 -5.88
CA ASP A 68 -0.31 -4.90 -5.53
C ASP A 68 -0.43 -5.99 -4.48
N THR A 69 -0.46 -7.24 -4.91
CA THR A 69 -0.66 -8.39 -4.05
C THR A 69 0.60 -8.80 -3.27
N GLY A 70 1.70 -8.10 -3.50
CA GLY A 70 2.84 -8.00 -2.58
C GLY A 70 3.96 -9.00 -2.82
N ILE A 71 5.04 -8.76 -2.05
CA ILE A 71 6.16 -9.68 -1.88
C ILE A 71 5.86 -10.53 -0.64
N VAL A 72 5.90 -11.84 -0.79
CA VAL A 72 5.68 -12.75 0.35
C VAL A 72 6.93 -12.81 1.21
N THR A 73 6.74 -12.53 2.51
CA THR A 73 7.79 -12.70 3.54
C THR A 73 7.26 -13.63 4.61
N VAL A 74 8.04 -14.64 4.98
CA VAL A 74 7.65 -15.65 5.98
C VAL A 74 8.74 -15.77 7.04
N PHE A 75 8.34 -15.62 8.30
CA PHE A 75 9.16 -15.96 9.45
C PHE A 75 8.67 -17.29 9.99
N VAL A 76 9.56 -18.29 10.06
CA VAL A 76 9.26 -19.64 10.48
C VAL A 76 10.14 -19.99 11.68
N LYS A 77 9.55 -20.14 12.87
CA LYS A 77 10.21 -20.68 14.04
C LYS A 77 9.94 -22.17 14.12
N ILE A 78 10.99 -22.95 14.04
CA ILE A 78 10.93 -24.43 13.99
C ILE A 78 11.32 -24.98 15.35
N GLY A 79 10.38 -25.65 16.02
CA GLY A 79 10.65 -26.36 17.25
C GLY A 79 11.66 -27.50 17.02
N MET A 80 12.72 -27.57 17.83
CA MET A 80 13.81 -28.53 17.66
C MET A 80 13.38 -30.01 17.84
N SER A 81 12.17 -30.27 18.37
CA SER A 81 11.58 -31.61 18.48
C SER A 81 10.54 -31.93 17.40
N VAL A 82 10.38 -31.05 16.39
CA VAL A 82 9.51 -31.29 15.25
C VAL A 82 10.06 -32.42 14.39
N GLN A 83 9.17 -33.31 13.97
CA GLN A 83 9.46 -34.32 12.94
C GLN A 83 8.82 -33.91 11.61
N TRP A 84 9.53 -34.20 10.54
CA TRP A 84 9.10 -33.85 9.20
C TRP A 84 8.79 -35.08 8.34
N GLU A 85 7.66 -35.06 7.66
CA GLU A 85 7.33 -35.99 6.58
C GLU A 85 7.35 -35.18 5.26
N THR A 86 8.55 -34.95 4.74
CA THR A 86 8.77 -34.12 3.55
C THR A 86 10.00 -34.55 2.75
N THR A 87 9.97 -34.28 1.45
CA THR A 87 11.11 -34.36 0.54
C THR A 87 11.64 -32.99 0.13
N LEU A 88 10.96 -31.93 0.52
CA LEU A 88 11.28 -30.53 0.19
C LEU A 88 11.85 -29.79 1.41
N SER A 89 12.69 -28.83 1.17
CA SER A 89 13.11 -27.87 2.19
C SER A 89 11.95 -26.94 2.59
N VAL A 90 12.06 -26.29 3.75
CA VAL A 90 11.07 -25.30 4.20
C VAL A 90 10.84 -24.22 3.18
N SER A 91 11.91 -23.70 2.55
CA SER A 91 11.79 -22.67 1.52
C SER A 91 11.09 -23.15 0.25
N GLU A 92 11.32 -24.41 -0.16
CA GLU A 92 10.63 -24.99 -1.31
C GLU A 92 9.14 -25.20 -1.02
N MET A 93 8.79 -25.71 0.17
CA MET A 93 7.38 -25.86 0.60
C MET A 93 6.66 -24.50 0.64
N VAL A 94 7.32 -23.46 1.17
CA VAL A 94 6.77 -22.09 1.12
C VAL A 94 6.53 -21.65 -0.31
N ASN A 95 7.48 -21.86 -1.22
CA ASN A 95 7.34 -21.47 -2.61
C ASN A 95 6.21 -22.23 -3.32
N GLU A 96 6.00 -23.51 -3.03
CA GLU A 96 4.86 -24.25 -3.55
C GLU A 96 3.52 -23.65 -3.08
N GLY A 97 3.41 -23.32 -1.79
CA GLY A 97 2.22 -22.66 -1.24
C GLY A 97 1.97 -21.28 -1.87
N VAL A 98 3.04 -20.50 -2.11
CA VAL A 98 2.96 -19.21 -2.82
C VAL A 98 2.44 -19.41 -4.24
N ARG A 99 2.99 -20.37 -4.99
CA ARG A 99 2.57 -20.67 -6.35
C ARG A 99 1.07 -21.04 -6.40
N MET A 100 0.65 -21.93 -5.52
CA MET A 100 -0.75 -22.32 -5.40
C MET A 100 -1.66 -21.12 -5.11
N ALA A 101 -1.27 -20.26 -4.17
CA ALA A 101 -2.05 -19.07 -3.82
C ALA A 101 -2.17 -18.08 -4.98
N TYR A 102 -1.06 -17.80 -5.69
CA TYR A 102 -1.05 -16.77 -6.73
C TYR A 102 -1.69 -17.24 -8.03
N GLN A 103 -1.71 -18.55 -8.29
CA GLN A 103 -2.33 -19.16 -9.47
C GLN A 103 -3.74 -19.71 -9.19
N ASN A 104 -4.34 -19.40 -8.05
CA ASN A 104 -5.69 -19.82 -7.72
C ASN A 104 -6.70 -19.23 -8.73
N SER A 105 -7.49 -20.09 -9.39
CA SER A 105 -8.42 -19.68 -10.45
C SER A 105 -9.58 -18.81 -9.95
N ASP A 106 -10.01 -19.01 -8.71
CA ASP A 106 -11.17 -18.32 -8.13
C ASP A 106 -10.80 -16.91 -7.64
N ASN A 107 -9.54 -16.72 -7.25
CA ASN A 107 -8.99 -15.46 -6.80
C ASN A 107 -7.49 -15.36 -7.17
N PRO A 108 -7.16 -15.17 -8.46
CA PRO A 108 -5.78 -15.02 -8.89
C PRO A 108 -5.16 -13.77 -8.26
N LEU A 109 -3.93 -13.92 -7.79
CA LEU A 109 -3.14 -12.83 -7.24
C LEU A 109 -2.12 -12.38 -8.29
N ARG A 110 -1.87 -11.08 -8.37
CA ARG A 110 -0.95 -10.53 -9.36
C ARG A 110 0.50 -10.80 -9.00
N ALA A 111 1.19 -11.65 -9.77
CA ALA A 111 2.62 -11.89 -9.58
C ALA A 111 3.43 -10.61 -9.87
N SER A 112 4.33 -10.27 -8.97
CA SER A 112 5.15 -9.04 -9.01
C SER A 112 6.64 -9.29 -8.83
N ILE A 113 7.04 -10.55 -8.62
CA ILE A 113 8.48 -10.91 -8.45
C ILE A 113 9.15 -10.98 -9.82
N LEU A 114 10.32 -10.37 -9.90
CA LEU A 114 11.14 -10.32 -11.12
C LEU A 114 12.44 -11.09 -10.90
N ARG A 115 12.74 -11.99 -11.80
CA ARG A 115 14.08 -12.60 -11.95
C ARG A 115 15.04 -11.58 -12.53
N ASP A 116 16.32 -11.80 -12.29
CA ASP A 116 17.39 -10.94 -12.78
C ASP A 116 17.14 -9.44 -12.51
N PRO A 117 17.12 -9.03 -11.22
CA PRO A 117 16.73 -7.68 -10.82
C PRO A 117 17.69 -6.60 -11.34
N ALA A 118 18.93 -6.94 -11.62
CA ALA A 118 19.94 -6.04 -12.16
C ALA A 118 20.00 -6.03 -13.71
N GLY A 119 19.31 -6.96 -14.37
CA GLY A 119 19.36 -7.13 -15.84
C GLY A 119 17.96 -7.05 -16.46
N THR A 120 17.46 -8.19 -16.97
CA THR A 120 16.25 -8.29 -17.80
C THR A 120 14.93 -8.07 -17.05
N ARG A 121 14.92 -8.24 -15.71
CA ARG A 121 13.77 -8.01 -14.83
C ARG A 121 12.50 -8.75 -15.28
N THR A 122 12.64 -10.03 -15.64
CA THR A 122 11.54 -10.86 -16.14
C THR A 122 10.62 -11.34 -15.01
N ASN A 123 9.29 -11.13 -15.14
CA ASN A 123 8.31 -11.56 -14.16
C ASN A 123 8.27 -13.09 -14.03
N THR A 124 8.24 -13.60 -12.79
CA THR A 124 8.22 -15.04 -12.50
C THR A 124 6.87 -15.68 -12.79
N ARG A 125 5.79 -14.88 -12.85
CA ARG A 125 4.38 -15.24 -13.10
C ARG A 125 3.69 -16.07 -12.01
N ASP A 126 4.43 -16.54 -11.02
CA ASP A 126 3.93 -17.31 -9.87
C ASP A 126 4.26 -16.66 -8.51
N ASN A 127 4.86 -15.47 -8.54
CA ASN A 127 5.30 -14.68 -7.39
C ASN A 127 6.37 -15.34 -6.51
N THR A 128 7.07 -16.36 -7.02
CA THR A 128 8.20 -16.98 -6.33
C THR A 128 9.54 -16.39 -6.78
N PRO A 129 10.61 -16.46 -5.94
CA PRO A 129 10.61 -17.00 -4.59
C PRO A 129 10.06 -16.02 -3.54
N ALA A 130 9.54 -16.58 -2.45
CA ALA A 130 9.28 -15.82 -1.23
C ALA A 130 10.59 -15.51 -0.48
N VAL A 131 10.54 -14.52 0.41
CA VAL A 131 11.63 -14.24 1.37
C VAL A 131 11.34 -15.02 2.65
N VAL A 132 12.11 -16.08 2.92
CA VAL A 132 11.90 -16.99 4.04
C VAL A 132 13.02 -16.83 5.07
N HIS A 133 12.63 -16.54 6.31
CA HIS A 133 13.52 -16.49 7.46
C HIS A 133 13.18 -17.64 8.42
N THR A 134 14.17 -18.47 8.74
CA THR A 134 14.00 -19.61 9.65
C THR A 134 14.80 -19.41 10.92
N GLU A 135 14.22 -19.81 12.06
CA GLU A 135 14.84 -19.80 13.36
C GLU A 135 14.52 -21.12 14.08
N CYS A 136 15.51 -21.78 14.65
CA CYS A 136 15.29 -22.95 15.50
C CYS A 136 15.04 -22.52 16.95
N VAL A 137 13.95 -23.02 17.54
CA VAL A 137 13.55 -22.70 18.91
C VAL A 137 13.26 -23.98 19.69
N LEU A 138 13.19 -23.90 21.02
CA LEU A 138 12.76 -25.04 21.85
C LEU A 138 11.26 -25.32 21.57
N GLY A 139 10.90 -26.61 21.59
CA GLY A 139 9.50 -27.05 21.41
C GLY A 139 9.34 -28.03 20.28
N ASP A 140 8.07 -28.35 19.97
CA ASP A 140 7.66 -29.35 18.99
C ASP A 140 6.58 -28.84 18.02
N LYS A 141 6.51 -27.53 17.86
CA LYS A 141 5.57 -26.85 16.93
C LYS A 141 6.33 -25.96 15.96
N ILE A 142 5.67 -25.60 14.89
CA ILE A 142 6.15 -24.58 13.94
C ILE A 142 5.28 -23.36 14.08
N ASP A 143 5.91 -22.24 14.42
CA ASP A 143 5.28 -20.93 14.52
C ASP A 143 5.56 -20.14 13.24
N ILE A 144 4.52 -19.70 12.55
CA ILE A 144 4.62 -19.06 11.24
C ILE A 144 3.96 -17.69 11.28
N ASN A 145 4.73 -16.67 10.90
CA ASN A 145 4.21 -15.35 10.63
C ASN A 145 4.45 -15.01 9.16
N ILE A 146 3.38 -14.83 8.38
CA ILE A 146 3.40 -14.62 6.94
C ILE A 146 2.76 -13.29 6.57
N ALA A 147 3.38 -12.57 5.66
CA ALA A 147 2.85 -11.34 5.10
C ALA A 147 3.04 -11.26 3.58
N ALA A 148 2.12 -10.58 2.93
CA ALA A 148 2.24 -10.17 1.52
C ALA A 148 2.30 -8.65 1.45
N LYS A 149 3.52 -8.08 1.39
CA LYS A 149 3.77 -6.65 1.53
C LYS A 149 3.95 -5.98 0.17
N GLY A 150 3.12 -4.98 -0.14
CA GLY A 150 3.16 -4.25 -1.41
C GLY A 150 4.46 -3.47 -1.63
N GLY A 151 4.94 -3.42 -2.87
CA GLY A 151 6.18 -2.76 -3.25
C GLY A 151 6.22 -1.27 -2.91
N GLY A 152 5.07 -0.58 -2.91
CA GLY A 152 4.99 0.84 -2.53
C GLY A 152 5.42 1.09 -1.10
N SER A 153 4.96 0.28 -0.16
CA SER A 153 5.38 0.40 1.25
C SER A 153 6.76 -0.22 1.51
N GLU A 154 7.14 -1.27 0.78
CA GLU A 154 8.47 -1.86 0.90
C GLU A 154 9.58 -0.87 0.49
N ALA A 155 9.36 -0.14 -0.61
CA ALA A 155 10.30 0.87 -1.11
C ALA A 155 10.51 2.09 -0.18
N LYS A 156 9.72 2.21 0.88
CA LYS A 156 9.83 3.30 1.85
C LYS A 156 10.55 2.92 3.14
N ALA A 157 11.10 1.70 3.20
CA ALA A 157 11.98 1.29 4.29
C ALA A 157 13.18 2.25 4.45
N LYS A 158 13.55 2.55 5.69
CA LYS A 158 14.67 3.41 6.03
C LYS A 158 15.56 2.74 7.07
N PHE A 159 16.84 2.96 6.94
CA PHE A 159 17.87 2.48 7.87
C PHE A 159 18.87 3.58 8.15
N ALA A 160 19.39 3.60 9.36
CA ALA A 160 20.55 4.40 9.74
C ALA A 160 21.41 3.67 10.79
N MET A 161 22.69 3.95 10.77
CA MET A 161 23.60 3.64 11.87
C MET A 161 23.78 4.92 12.67
N LEU A 162 23.05 5.04 13.77
CA LEU A 162 23.14 6.17 14.67
C LEU A 162 24.36 6.04 15.61
N ASN A 163 24.82 7.16 16.15
CA ASN A 163 25.72 7.12 17.29
C ASN A 163 24.94 6.74 18.57
N PRO A 164 25.57 6.11 19.56
CA PRO A 164 24.90 5.74 20.82
C PRO A 164 24.25 6.90 21.58
N SER A 165 24.72 8.13 21.34
CA SER A 165 24.19 9.36 21.95
C SER A 165 23.06 10.02 21.15
N ASP A 166 22.76 9.55 19.94
CA ASP A 166 21.75 10.17 19.10
C ASP A 166 20.33 9.87 19.63
N ASN A 167 19.42 10.83 19.43
CA ASN A 167 18.04 10.69 19.87
C ASN A 167 17.22 9.92 18.81
N ILE A 168 16.68 8.78 19.23
CA ILE A 168 15.86 7.91 18.37
C ILE A 168 14.58 8.63 17.92
N VAL A 169 13.91 9.35 18.82
CA VAL A 169 12.67 10.08 18.51
C VAL A 169 12.92 11.13 17.44
N ASP A 170 13.98 11.91 17.59
CA ASP A 170 14.34 12.94 16.60
C ASP A 170 14.63 12.34 15.22
N TRP A 171 15.34 11.20 15.19
CA TRP A 171 15.61 10.52 13.93
C TRP A 171 14.33 10.03 13.27
N VAL A 172 13.40 9.41 14.03
CA VAL A 172 12.11 8.94 13.51
C VAL A 172 11.30 10.11 12.94
N LEU A 173 11.19 11.23 13.69
CA LEU A 173 10.41 12.39 13.28
C LEU A 173 11.00 13.10 12.04
N LYS A 174 12.31 13.08 11.86
CA LYS A 174 12.97 13.57 10.64
C LYS A 174 12.81 12.59 9.46
N THR A 175 12.74 11.30 9.74
CA THR A 175 12.72 10.25 8.70
C THR A 175 11.33 10.02 8.12
N VAL A 176 10.28 9.99 8.95
CA VAL A 176 8.90 9.70 8.53
C VAL A 176 8.42 10.61 7.40
N PRO A 177 8.59 11.95 7.44
CA PRO A 177 8.20 12.82 6.32
C PRO A 177 8.92 12.49 5.01
N THR A 178 10.16 12.01 5.06
CA THR A 178 10.93 11.62 3.84
C THR A 178 10.39 10.37 3.15
N MET A 179 9.52 9.61 3.81
CA MET A 179 8.88 8.46 3.21
C MET A 179 7.76 8.85 2.25
N GLY A 180 7.25 10.09 2.35
CA GLY A 180 6.14 10.60 1.55
C GLY A 180 4.85 9.79 1.80
N ALA A 181 3.88 9.92 0.89
CA ALA A 181 2.60 9.19 0.95
C ALA A 181 2.60 7.84 0.19
N GLY A 182 3.71 7.49 -0.45
CA GLY A 182 3.79 6.28 -1.31
C GLY A 182 3.57 4.95 -0.59
N TRP A 183 3.70 4.92 0.73
CA TRP A 183 3.38 3.74 1.54
C TRP A 183 1.90 3.62 1.93
N CYS A 184 1.04 4.57 1.48
CA CYS A 184 -0.41 4.61 1.70
C CYS A 184 -0.80 4.60 3.20
N PRO A 185 -0.48 5.67 3.96
CA PRO A 185 -1.00 5.84 5.32
C PRO A 185 -2.54 5.95 5.33
N PRO A 186 -3.24 5.65 6.46
CA PRO A 186 -2.67 5.27 7.73
C PRO A 186 -2.32 3.79 7.79
N GLY A 187 -1.31 3.45 8.56
CA GLY A 187 -0.87 2.07 8.74
C GLY A 187 -0.03 1.88 9.99
N ILE A 188 0.81 0.87 9.99
CA ILE A 188 1.69 0.53 11.12
C ILE A 188 3.12 0.87 10.74
N LEU A 189 3.88 1.49 11.66
CA LEU A 189 5.33 1.56 11.53
C LEU A 189 5.99 0.49 12.37
N GLY A 190 6.74 -0.40 11.72
CA GLY A 190 7.65 -1.32 12.40
C GLY A 190 9.03 -0.66 12.57
N ILE A 191 9.53 -0.62 13.79
CA ILE A 191 10.85 -0.08 14.13
C ILE A 191 11.68 -1.21 14.74
N GLY A 192 12.89 -1.37 14.22
CA GLY A 192 13.89 -2.29 14.76
C GLY A 192 15.08 -1.52 15.29
N ILE A 193 15.50 -1.80 16.51
CA ILE A 193 16.59 -1.11 17.21
C ILE A 193 17.64 -2.10 17.67
N GLY A 194 18.91 -1.83 17.39
CA GLY A 194 20.01 -2.63 17.89
C GLY A 194 20.36 -3.85 17.00
N GLY A 195 21.18 -4.74 17.54
CA GLY A 195 21.79 -5.83 16.79
C GLY A 195 22.86 -5.35 15.81
N THR A 196 22.81 -5.91 14.62
CA THR A 196 23.56 -5.50 13.43
C THR A 196 22.63 -4.78 12.44
N ALA A 197 23.14 -4.25 11.34
CA ALA A 197 22.36 -3.52 10.35
C ALA A 197 21.19 -4.38 9.81
N GLU A 198 21.49 -5.61 9.38
CA GLU A 198 20.48 -6.55 8.90
C GLU A 198 19.50 -6.99 10.01
N LYS A 199 19.97 -7.12 11.27
CA LYS A 199 19.10 -7.49 12.38
C LYS A 199 18.08 -6.38 12.68
N ALA A 200 18.49 -5.11 12.67
CA ALA A 200 17.57 -3.97 12.83
C ALA A 200 16.50 -3.95 11.73
N MET A 201 16.88 -4.22 10.46
CA MET A 201 15.92 -4.31 9.35
C MET A 201 14.95 -5.49 9.52
N LEU A 202 15.43 -6.65 9.96
CA LEU A 202 14.59 -7.82 10.24
C LEU A 202 13.61 -7.57 11.38
N LEU A 203 14.08 -6.94 12.48
CA LEU A 203 13.22 -6.56 13.61
C LEU A 203 12.12 -5.58 13.17
N ALA A 204 12.46 -4.59 12.37
CA ALA A 204 11.47 -3.65 11.83
C ALA A 204 10.43 -4.37 10.95
N LYS A 205 10.85 -5.36 10.14
CA LYS A 205 9.94 -6.17 9.32
C LYS A 205 9.02 -7.03 10.18
N GLN A 206 9.53 -7.69 11.21
CA GLN A 206 8.73 -8.47 12.17
C GLN A 206 7.77 -7.56 12.93
N ALA A 207 8.24 -6.41 13.42
CA ALA A 207 7.43 -5.45 14.16
C ALA A 207 6.22 -4.96 13.34
N CYS A 208 6.39 -4.64 12.05
CA CYS A 208 5.29 -4.16 11.22
C CYS A 208 4.21 -5.22 10.89
N MET A 209 4.44 -6.48 11.25
CA MET A 209 3.50 -7.60 11.12
C MET A 209 2.81 -7.94 12.46
N GLY A 210 3.04 -7.16 13.50
CA GLY A 210 2.41 -7.35 14.82
C GLY A 210 0.96 -6.83 14.84
N SER A 211 0.14 -7.43 15.72
CA SER A 211 -1.23 -6.97 15.98
C SER A 211 -1.24 -5.54 16.50
N ILE A 212 -2.28 -4.77 16.19
CA ILE A 212 -2.48 -3.43 16.74
C ILE A 212 -2.98 -3.54 18.18
N ASP A 213 -2.20 -3.01 19.13
CA ASP A 213 -2.50 -3.05 20.56
C ASP A 213 -2.30 -1.70 21.27
N ILE A 214 -2.19 -0.61 20.50
CA ILE A 214 -1.90 0.72 21.06
C ILE A 214 -2.96 1.18 22.08
N HIS A 215 -4.23 0.80 21.91
CA HIS A 215 -5.28 1.14 22.86
C HIS A 215 -5.11 0.40 24.19
N GLU A 216 -4.70 -0.88 24.14
CA GLU A 216 -4.38 -1.65 25.33
C GLU A 216 -3.15 -1.06 26.04
N LEU A 217 -2.12 -0.69 25.27
CA LEU A 217 -0.93 -0.06 25.83
C LEU A 217 -1.24 1.28 26.50
N LYS A 218 -2.08 2.12 25.88
CA LYS A 218 -2.54 3.37 26.48
C LYS A 218 -3.34 3.15 27.76
N ALA A 219 -4.19 2.12 27.80
CA ALA A 219 -5.01 1.80 28.97
C ALA A 219 -4.19 1.24 30.14
N LYS A 220 -3.19 0.42 29.84
CA LYS A 220 -2.32 -0.19 30.87
C LYS A 220 -1.21 0.77 31.34
N GLY A 221 -0.80 1.70 30.48
CA GLY A 221 0.40 2.50 30.66
C GLY A 221 1.67 1.74 30.27
N ALA A 222 2.76 2.48 30.11
CA ALA A 222 4.06 1.91 29.80
C ALA A 222 4.62 1.10 30.98
N THR A 223 5.16 -0.08 30.69
CA THR A 223 5.79 -0.98 31.67
C THR A 223 7.30 -1.11 31.47
N ASN A 224 7.79 -0.65 30.35
CA ASN A 224 9.20 -0.70 29.99
C ASN A 224 9.54 0.45 29.01
N ARG A 225 10.84 0.61 28.71
CA ARG A 225 11.33 1.69 27.85
C ARG A 225 10.77 1.64 26.42
N LEU A 226 10.50 0.47 25.87
CA LEU A 226 9.93 0.35 24.53
C LEU A 226 8.47 0.81 24.51
N ASP A 227 7.70 0.52 25.55
CA ASP A 227 6.32 1.00 25.70
C ASP A 227 6.27 2.53 25.79
N GLU A 228 7.17 3.13 26.59
CA GLU A 228 7.32 4.60 26.68
C GLU A 228 7.60 5.19 25.29
N LEU A 229 8.57 4.62 24.57
CA LEU A 229 8.97 5.09 23.25
C LEU A 229 7.83 4.94 22.23
N ARG A 230 7.05 3.84 22.29
CA ARG A 230 5.87 3.65 21.43
C ARG A 230 4.82 4.73 21.70
N LEU A 231 4.49 5.00 22.96
CA LEU A 231 3.51 6.04 23.34
C LEU A 231 3.96 7.43 22.90
N GLU A 232 5.23 7.76 23.09
CA GLU A 232 5.80 9.03 22.65
C GLU A 232 5.77 9.19 21.12
N LEU A 233 6.18 8.14 20.40
CA LEU A 233 6.27 8.18 18.94
C LEU A 233 4.90 8.19 18.26
N ILE A 234 3.89 7.45 18.76
CA ILE A 234 2.55 7.46 18.16
C ILE A 234 1.93 8.85 18.21
N GLU A 235 2.13 9.59 19.30
CA GLU A 235 1.65 10.95 19.47
C GLU A 235 2.39 11.91 18.52
N LYS A 236 3.74 11.89 18.57
CA LYS A 236 4.58 12.83 17.81
C LYS A 236 4.51 12.58 16.30
N VAL A 237 4.43 11.33 15.85
CA VAL A 237 4.31 11.01 14.41
C VAL A 237 2.95 11.45 13.87
N ASN A 238 1.88 11.28 14.63
CA ASN A 238 0.55 11.78 14.23
C ASN A 238 0.51 13.31 14.26
N ALA A 239 1.23 13.96 15.18
CA ALA A 239 1.36 15.40 15.23
C ALA A 239 2.12 16.02 14.02
N LEU A 240 2.79 15.22 13.19
CA LEU A 240 3.33 15.68 11.90
C LEU A 240 2.25 16.13 10.91
N GLY A 241 0.99 15.78 11.15
CA GLY A 241 -0.15 16.21 10.33
C GLY A 241 -0.18 15.65 8.91
N ILE A 242 0.58 14.59 8.61
CA ILE A 242 0.66 13.98 7.27
C ILE A 242 -0.71 13.40 6.87
N GLY A 243 -1.38 12.70 7.78
CA GLY A 243 -2.73 12.18 7.59
C GLY A 243 -2.83 11.01 6.61
N ALA A 244 -4.06 10.50 6.45
CA ALA A 244 -4.35 9.42 5.50
C ALA A 244 -3.97 9.81 4.08
N GLN A 245 -3.28 8.93 3.35
CA GLN A 245 -2.80 9.12 1.97
C GLN A 245 -1.90 10.38 1.78
N GLY A 246 -1.42 10.98 2.89
CA GLY A 246 -0.67 12.25 2.83
C GLY A 246 -1.53 13.48 2.57
N LEU A 247 -2.83 13.40 2.81
CA LEU A 247 -3.82 14.45 2.53
C LEU A 247 -3.99 15.45 3.68
N GLY A 248 -3.15 15.34 4.69
CA GLY A 248 -3.26 16.13 5.94
C GLY A 248 -4.38 15.57 6.83
N GLY A 249 -4.17 15.59 8.13
CA GLY A 249 -5.15 15.12 9.09
C GLY A 249 -4.55 14.65 10.40
N LEU A 250 -5.40 14.10 11.26
CA LEU A 250 -5.07 13.69 12.63
C LEU A 250 -4.34 12.34 12.69
N THR A 251 -4.51 11.48 11.68
CA THR A 251 -4.02 10.10 11.76
C THR A 251 -3.11 9.74 10.58
N THR A 252 -1.82 9.68 10.86
CA THR A 252 -0.77 9.19 9.94
C THR A 252 -0.48 7.71 10.17
N VAL A 253 -0.43 7.30 11.44
CA VAL A 253 -0.18 5.93 11.87
C VAL A 253 -1.25 5.45 12.83
N LEU A 254 -1.64 4.18 12.70
CA LEU A 254 -2.59 3.51 13.58
C LEU A 254 -1.88 2.89 14.79
N ASP A 255 -0.66 2.39 14.59
CA ASP A 255 0.22 1.89 15.64
C ASP A 255 1.69 2.05 15.26
N ILE A 256 2.56 2.02 16.26
CA ILE A 256 4.01 1.91 16.12
C ILE A 256 4.46 0.72 16.94
N LYS A 257 5.07 -0.26 16.26
CA LYS A 257 5.61 -1.47 16.88
C LYS A 257 7.12 -1.39 16.92
N ILE A 258 7.71 -1.71 18.07
CA ILE A 258 9.16 -1.63 18.27
C ILE A 258 9.67 -2.98 18.79
N LEU A 259 10.69 -3.49 18.13
CA LEU A 259 11.48 -4.63 18.62
C LEU A 259 12.94 -4.19 18.74
N ASP A 260 13.62 -4.67 19.77
CA ASP A 260 15.02 -4.38 19.98
C ASP A 260 15.88 -5.64 20.13
N TYR A 261 17.17 -5.46 20.04
CA TYR A 261 18.16 -6.50 20.23
C TYR A 261 19.45 -5.90 20.81
N PRO A 262 20.18 -6.60 21.69
CA PRO A 262 21.48 -6.14 22.17
C PRO A 262 22.41 -5.77 21.03
N THR A 263 23.13 -4.65 21.19
CA THR A 263 24.00 -4.11 20.13
C THR A 263 25.42 -3.85 20.64
N HIS A 264 26.35 -3.62 19.71
CA HIS A 264 27.71 -3.25 20.06
C HIS A 264 27.74 -1.82 20.67
N ALA A 265 28.56 -1.62 21.70
CA ALA A 265 28.61 -0.36 22.47
C ALA A 265 28.88 0.90 21.61
N ALA A 266 29.53 0.75 20.47
CA ALA A 266 29.85 1.86 19.56
C ALA A 266 28.76 2.20 18.52
N ASN A 267 27.69 1.39 18.43
CA ASN A 267 26.72 1.46 17.34
C ASN A 267 25.28 1.50 17.87
N LEU A 268 24.42 2.19 17.14
CA LEU A 268 22.97 2.18 17.36
C LEU A 268 22.25 2.04 16.01
N PRO A 269 22.22 0.80 15.45
CA PRO A 269 21.47 0.58 14.21
C PRO A 269 19.98 0.72 14.46
N ILE A 270 19.30 1.42 13.57
CA ILE A 270 17.85 1.62 13.60
C ILE A 270 17.25 1.49 12.21
N ALA A 271 16.08 0.87 12.14
CA ALA A 271 15.32 0.73 10.90
C ALA A 271 13.85 1.06 11.10
N ILE A 272 13.21 1.60 10.07
CA ILE A 272 11.76 1.78 9.97
C ILE A 272 11.26 1.09 8.71
N ILE A 273 10.25 0.26 8.86
CA ILE A 273 9.50 -0.34 7.73
C ILE A 273 8.01 -0.05 7.93
N PRO A 274 7.38 0.74 7.03
CA PRO A 274 5.96 1.00 7.11
C PRO A 274 5.15 -0.19 6.58
N ASN A 275 4.01 -0.50 7.19
CA ASN A 275 2.98 -1.37 6.66
C ASN A 275 1.76 -0.50 6.29
N CYS A 276 1.25 -0.64 5.08
CA CYS A 276 0.27 0.28 4.50
C CYS A 276 -1.18 -0.01 4.96
N ALA A 277 -2.11 0.86 4.54
CA ALA A 277 -3.55 0.66 4.76
C ALA A 277 -4.12 -0.64 4.16
N ALA A 278 -3.41 -1.29 3.22
CA ALA A 278 -3.73 -2.63 2.73
C ALA A 278 -2.87 -3.68 3.44
N THR A 279 -2.84 -3.65 4.77
CA THR A 279 -2.06 -4.59 5.59
C THR A 279 -2.54 -6.03 5.38
N ARG A 280 -1.61 -6.95 5.18
CA ARG A 280 -1.88 -8.34 4.84
C ARG A 280 -0.86 -9.24 5.54
N HIS A 281 -1.21 -9.71 6.70
CA HIS A 281 -0.39 -10.65 7.46
C HIS A 281 -1.26 -11.52 8.34
N VAL A 282 -0.76 -12.70 8.68
CA VAL A 282 -1.39 -13.61 9.63
C VAL A 282 -0.33 -14.43 10.35
N HIS A 283 -0.62 -14.75 11.59
CA HIS A 283 0.16 -15.66 12.44
C HIS A 283 -0.64 -16.96 12.64
N PHE A 284 0.05 -18.10 12.57
CA PHE A 284 -0.52 -19.41 12.85
C PHE A 284 0.55 -20.39 13.30
N VAL A 285 0.10 -21.50 13.88
CA VAL A 285 0.96 -22.56 14.41
C VAL A 285 0.58 -23.90 13.79
N LEU A 286 1.58 -24.67 13.38
CA LEU A 286 1.42 -26.05 12.96
C LEU A 286 1.94 -26.96 14.07
N ASP A 287 1.09 -27.88 14.53
CA ASP A 287 1.37 -28.80 15.63
C ASP A 287 1.18 -30.28 15.22
N GLY A 288 1.04 -30.54 13.93
CA GLY A 288 0.82 -31.87 13.36
C GLY A 288 -0.65 -32.29 13.30
N SER A 289 -1.60 -31.43 13.67
CA SER A 289 -3.04 -31.72 13.58
C SER A 289 -3.63 -31.58 12.16
N GLY A 290 -2.82 -31.15 11.20
CA GLY A 290 -3.23 -30.95 9.79
C GLY A 290 -3.05 -29.52 9.33
N VAL A 291 -3.81 -29.11 8.31
CA VAL A 291 -3.79 -27.78 7.69
C VAL A 291 -4.29 -26.73 8.68
N ALA A 292 -3.60 -25.59 8.73
CA ALA A 292 -3.97 -24.45 9.58
C ALA A 292 -5.39 -23.93 9.25
N GLN A 293 -6.13 -23.60 10.29
CA GLN A 293 -7.47 -23.04 10.16
C GLN A 293 -7.46 -21.55 10.41
N PHE A 294 -8.12 -20.77 9.55
CA PHE A 294 -8.20 -19.31 9.64
C PHE A 294 -9.66 -18.89 9.88
N SER A 295 -9.88 -18.09 10.92
CA SER A 295 -11.20 -17.55 11.25
C SER A 295 -11.35 -16.15 10.68
N PRO A 296 -12.17 -15.93 9.65
CA PRO A 296 -12.37 -14.61 9.08
C PRO A 296 -13.12 -13.69 10.04
N PRO A 297 -12.87 -12.37 9.99
CA PRO A 297 -13.77 -11.40 10.60
C PRO A 297 -15.20 -11.60 10.09
N SER A 298 -16.20 -11.43 10.96
CA SER A 298 -17.59 -11.44 10.53
C SER A 298 -17.92 -10.17 9.74
N LEU A 299 -18.93 -10.19 8.89
CA LEU A 299 -19.35 -8.98 8.18
C LEU A 299 -19.86 -7.87 9.12
N ASP A 300 -20.25 -8.21 10.35
CA ASP A 300 -20.63 -7.24 11.36
C ASP A 300 -19.42 -6.53 12.02
N ASP A 301 -18.20 -7.08 11.87
CA ASP A 301 -16.97 -6.41 12.29
C ASP A 301 -16.60 -5.23 11.37
N TYR A 302 -17.17 -5.19 10.15
CA TYR A 302 -16.93 -4.11 9.20
C TYR A 302 -17.96 -3.00 9.35
N PRO A 303 -17.55 -1.74 9.53
CA PRO A 303 -18.48 -0.63 9.64
C PRO A 303 -19.29 -0.46 8.33
N ARG A 304 -20.57 -0.12 8.48
CA ARG A 304 -21.43 0.24 7.35
C ARG A 304 -21.25 1.74 7.08
N ILE A 305 -20.33 2.06 6.18
CA ILE A 305 -20.07 3.43 5.76
C ILE A 305 -20.70 3.64 4.40
N THR A 306 -21.49 4.68 4.28
CA THR A 306 -22.02 5.14 2.99
C THR A 306 -21.06 6.21 2.46
N GLN A 307 -20.58 6.05 1.24
CA GLN A 307 -19.77 7.07 0.60
C GLN A 307 -20.59 8.36 0.49
N ASN A 308 -20.07 9.48 0.99
CA ASN A 308 -20.77 10.78 0.93
C ASN A 308 -20.71 11.33 -0.51
N ALA A 309 -21.42 10.67 -1.44
CA ALA A 309 -21.58 11.13 -2.82
C ALA A 309 -22.33 12.45 -2.94
N SER A 310 -23.02 12.89 -1.86
CA SER A 310 -23.86 14.09 -1.88
C SER A 310 -23.07 15.40 -1.90
N THR A 311 -21.80 15.41 -1.45
CA THR A 311 -20.95 16.60 -1.41
C THR A 311 -19.86 16.60 -2.47
N ALA A 312 -19.57 15.46 -3.09
CA ALA A 312 -18.56 15.34 -4.14
C ALA A 312 -19.10 15.84 -5.50
N ARG A 313 -18.27 16.59 -6.21
CA ARG A 313 -18.59 17.11 -7.54
C ARG A 313 -18.50 15.98 -8.57
N ARG A 314 -19.60 15.73 -9.31
CA ARG A 314 -19.56 14.83 -10.47
C ARG A 314 -18.98 15.53 -11.68
N VAL A 315 -18.09 14.85 -12.38
CA VAL A 315 -17.35 15.37 -13.52
C VAL A 315 -17.48 14.41 -14.69
N ASN A 316 -17.83 14.95 -15.87
CA ASN A 316 -17.85 14.17 -17.11
C ASN A 316 -16.56 14.41 -17.90
N LEU A 317 -15.69 13.39 -17.94
CA LEU A 317 -14.38 13.43 -18.60
C LEU A 317 -14.45 13.64 -20.11
N ASP A 318 -15.55 13.24 -20.74
CA ASP A 318 -15.68 13.29 -22.21
C ASP A 318 -15.97 14.70 -22.71
N THR A 319 -16.37 15.62 -21.82
CA THR A 319 -16.68 17.00 -22.13
C THR A 319 -15.75 18.02 -21.48
N LEU A 320 -14.78 17.56 -20.70
CA LEU A 320 -13.85 18.44 -19.99
C LEU A 320 -12.88 19.14 -20.93
N THR A 321 -12.59 20.40 -20.58
CA THR A 321 -11.59 21.24 -21.21
C THR A 321 -10.55 21.74 -20.19
N HIS A 322 -9.50 22.39 -20.68
CA HIS A 322 -8.51 23.05 -19.81
C HIS A 322 -9.14 24.15 -18.95
N ASP A 323 -10.15 24.86 -19.44
CA ASP A 323 -10.80 25.93 -18.66
C ASP A 323 -11.59 25.36 -17.46
N ASP A 324 -12.20 24.21 -17.62
CA ASP A 324 -12.98 23.57 -16.55
C ASP A 324 -12.11 23.20 -15.35
N ILE A 325 -10.92 22.62 -15.58
CA ILE A 325 -10.03 22.16 -14.53
C ILE A 325 -9.32 23.30 -13.78
N GLN A 326 -9.28 24.52 -14.33
CA GLN A 326 -8.66 25.68 -13.67
C GLN A 326 -9.38 26.07 -12.37
N SER A 327 -10.66 25.72 -12.24
CA SER A 327 -11.46 26.01 -11.04
C SER A 327 -11.23 25.02 -9.90
N TRP A 328 -10.60 23.86 -10.18
CA TRP A 328 -10.44 22.80 -9.20
C TRP A 328 -9.34 23.14 -8.19
N GLN A 329 -9.61 22.82 -6.92
CA GLN A 329 -8.70 23.13 -5.82
C GLN A 329 -8.13 21.87 -5.18
N VAL A 330 -6.92 21.94 -4.67
CA VAL A 330 -6.30 20.83 -3.92
C VAL A 330 -7.17 20.43 -2.73
N GLY A 331 -7.34 19.12 -2.56
CA GLY A 331 -8.19 18.54 -1.52
C GLY A 331 -9.67 18.37 -1.93
N GLU A 332 -10.09 18.91 -3.07
CA GLU A 332 -11.44 18.69 -3.60
C GLU A 332 -11.64 17.23 -4.00
N THR A 333 -12.72 16.60 -3.52
CA THR A 333 -13.13 15.24 -3.92
C THR A 333 -14.04 15.30 -5.13
N LEU A 334 -13.71 14.53 -6.16
CA LEU A 334 -14.44 14.43 -7.42
C LEU A 334 -14.92 13.00 -7.65
N LEU A 335 -16.05 12.86 -8.35
CA LEU A 335 -16.55 11.60 -8.89
C LEU A 335 -16.47 11.65 -10.42
N LEU A 336 -15.54 10.90 -10.99
CA LEU A 336 -15.27 10.89 -12.41
C LEU A 336 -16.25 9.99 -13.15
N ASN A 337 -16.78 10.47 -14.25
CA ASN A 337 -17.66 9.76 -15.17
C ASN A 337 -17.15 9.93 -16.61
N GLY A 338 -17.32 8.92 -17.46
CA GLY A 338 -16.85 8.96 -18.85
C GLY A 338 -15.58 8.16 -19.08
N THR A 339 -14.81 8.54 -20.08
CA THR A 339 -13.70 7.78 -20.62
C THR A 339 -12.35 8.27 -20.11
N LEU A 340 -11.48 7.35 -19.68
CA LEU A 340 -10.08 7.62 -19.35
C LEU A 340 -9.15 6.56 -19.96
N LEU A 341 -7.90 6.93 -20.14
CA LEU A 341 -6.83 6.04 -20.61
C LEU A 341 -6.08 5.45 -19.43
N THR A 342 -5.44 4.29 -19.63
CA THR A 342 -4.52 3.72 -18.63
C THR A 342 -3.09 3.71 -19.15
N GLY A 343 -2.13 3.72 -18.24
CA GLY A 343 -0.73 3.54 -18.57
C GLY A 343 0.16 3.62 -17.32
N ARG A 344 1.26 2.88 -17.33
CA ARG A 344 2.27 2.97 -16.29
C ARG A 344 3.66 2.77 -16.90
N ASP A 345 4.64 2.34 -16.12
CA ASP A 345 6.07 2.40 -16.43
C ASP A 345 6.42 1.96 -17.87
N ALA A 346 6.00 0.75 -18.28
CA ALA A 346 6.36 0.21 -19.60
C ALA A 346 5.66 0.96 -20.75
N ALA A 347 4.37 1.28 -20.60
CA ALA A 347 3.65 2.05 -21.61
C ALA A 347 4.23 3.46 -21.75
N HIS A 348 4.47 4.16 -20.62
CA HIS A 348 5.06 5.51 -20.65
C HIS A 348 6.45 5.52 -21.29
N LYS A 349 7.29 4.54 -20.95
CA LYS A 349 8.61 4.42 -21.58
C LYS A 349 8.48 4.27 -23.09
N ARG A 350 7.62 3.38 -23.57
CA ARG A 350 7.40 3.14 -25.01
C ARG A 350 6.83 4.38 -25.72
N LEU A 351 5.89 5.09 -25.10
CA LEU A 351 5.36 6.35 -25.65
C LEU A 351 6.46 7.41 -25.79
N CYS A 352 7.32 7.61 -24.80
CA CYS A 352 8.42 8.55 -24.89
C CYS A 352 9.45 8.13 -25.96
N GLU A 353 9.79 6.85 -26.06
CA GLU A 353 10.66 6.35 -27.14
C GLU A 353 10.08 6.59 -28.55
N MET A 354 8.75 6.51 -28.71
CA MET A 354 8.07 6.85 -29.96
C MET A 354 8.15 8.35 -30.25
N LEU A 355 7.90 9.20 -29.24
CA LEU A 355 8.05 10.67 -29.37
C LEU A 355 9.47 11.06 -29.76
N ASP A 356 10.48 10.46 -29.13
CA ASP A 356 11.90 10.72 -29.43
C ASP A 356 12.27 10.35 -30.87
N ARG A 357 11.59 9.36 -31.47
CA ARG A 357 11.75 8.97 -32.87
C ARG A 357 10.84 9.75 -33.83
N GLY A 358 10.01 10.67 -33.34
CA GLY A 358 9.04 11.43 -34.15
C GLY A 358 7.89 10.57 -34.70
N GLU A 359 7.60 9.44 -34.06
CA GLU A 359 6.53 8.52 -34.48
C GLU A 359 5.15 9.03 -33.99
N THR A 360 4.11 8.74 -34.73
CA THR A 360 2.73 9.00 -34.31
C THR A 360 2.36 8.08 -33.19
N LEU A 361 1.81 8.64 -32.09
CA LEU A 361 1.35 7.84 -30.97
C LEU A 361 0.12 6.99 -31.34
N PRO A 362 -0.02 5.77 -30.77
CA PRO A 362 -1.09 4.85 -31.15
C PRO A 362 -2.47 5.24 -30.58
N VAL A 363 -2.52 6.24 -29.70
CA VAL A 363 -3.73 6.73 -29.01
C VAL A 363 -3.67 8.26 -28.96
N ASP A 364 -4.83 8.90 -29.14
CA ASP A 364 -4.98 10.34 -28.92
C ASP A 364 -5.13 10.64 -27.42
N PHE A 365 -4.23 11.44 -26.87
CA PHE A 365 -4.22 11.88 -25.48
C PHE A 365 -4.82 13.28 -25.28
N ASN A 366 -5.16 13.98 -26.35
CA ASN A 366 -5.65 15.35 -26.26
C ASN A 366 -6.94 15.43 -25.45
N ASN A 367 -6.96 16.31 -24.45
CA ASN A 367 -8.06 16.46 -23.48
C ASN A 367 -8.45 15.15 -22.74
N LYS A 368 -7.51 14.22 -22.60
CA LYS A 368 -7.75 12.96 -21.88
C LYS A 368 -7.10 12.95 -20.51
N PHE A 369 -7.57 12.03 -19.66
CA PHE A 369 -6.92 11.65 -18.41
C PHE A 369 -6.23 10.30 -18.57
N ILE A 370 -5.06 10.15 -17.95
CA ILE A 370 -4.36 8.86 -17.88
C ILE A 370 -4.31 8.35 -16.44
N TYR A 371 -4.80 7.15 -16.23
CA TYR A 371 -4.79 6.47 -14.93
C TYR A 371 -3.60 5.51 -14.82
N TYR A 372 -2.76 5.74 -13.83
CA TYR A 372 -1.60 4.91 -13.53
C TYR A 372 -2.03 3.64 -12.82
N VAL A 373 -2.39 2.63 -13.55
CA VAL A 373 -2.95 1.39 -13.04
C VAL A 373 -2.39 0.15 -13.76
N GLY A 374 -2.33 -0.96 -13.05
CA GLY A 374 -2.17 -2.31 -13.59
C GLY A 374 -3.07 -3.22 -12.77
N PRO A 375 -4.29 -3.50 -13.23
CA PRO A 375 -5.27 -4.25 -12.49
C PRO A 375 -4.84 -5.70 -12.24
N VAL A 376 -5.47 -6.36 -11.27
CA VAL A 376 -5.48 -7.81 -11.14
C VAL A 376 -6.36 -8.38 -12.24
N ASP A 377 -6.11 -9.64 -12.63
CA ASP A 377 -6.94 -10.33 -13.62
C ASP A 377 -8.40 -10.41 -13.16
N ALA A 378 -9.30 -10.17 -14.08
CA ALA A 378 -10.74 -10.28 -13.85
C ALA A 378 -11.15 -11.74 -13.64
N VAL A 379 -12.11 -11.95 -12.76
CA VAL A 379 -12.76 -13.26 -12.56
C VAL A 379 -14.27 -13.10 -12.58
N ARG A 380 -14.97 -14.19 -12.89
CA ARG A 380 -16.44 -14.21 -12.94
C ARG A 380 -16.97 -13.16 -13.93
N ASP A 381 -17.80 -12.26 -13.46
CA ASP A 381 -18.45 -11.17 -14.21
C ASP A 381 -17.73 -9.82 -14.10
N GLU A 382 -16.50 -9.80 -13.57
CA GLU A 382 -15.73 -8.56 -13.43
C GLU A 382 -15.30 -8.00 -14.80
N VAL A 383 -15.46 -6.72 -15.00
CA VAL A 383 -14.89 -6.01 -16.17
C VAL A 383 -13.37 -5.97 -16.08
N VAL A 384 -12.86 -5.65 -14.88
CA VAL A 384 -11.45 -5.74 -14.48
C VAL A 384 -11.39 -6.18 -13.03
N GLY A 385 -10.33 -6.87 -12.64
CA GLY A 385 -10.07 -7.16 -11.23
C GLY A 385 -9.68 -5.90 -10.45
N PRO A 386 -9.33 -6.02 -9.16
CA PRO A 386 -8.92 -4.88 -8.33
C PRO A 386 -7.93 -3.95 -9.03
N ALA A 387 -8.29 -2.67 -9.18
CA ALA A 387 -7.65 -1.69 -10.05
C ALA A 387 -7.19 -0.43 -9.29
N GLY A 388 -6.43 -0.61 -8.21
CA GLY A 388 -5.89 0.49 -7.44
C GLY A 388 -4.76 1.26 -8.12
N PRO A 389 -4.49 2.50 -7.70
CA PRO A 389 -3.51 3.37 -8.32
C PRO A 389 -2.07 2.92 -8.07
N THR A 390 -1.20 3.18 -9.04
CA THR A 390 0.26 3.04 -8.93
C THR A 390 0.87 4.33 -8.36
N THR A 391 2.01 4.22 -7.64
CA THR A 391 2.77 5.37 -7.14
C THR A 391 3.22 6.27 -8.28
N ALA A 392 2.80 7.53 -8.28
CA ALA A 392 2.96 8.46 -9.38
C ALA A 392 4.39 8.97 -9.60
N THR A 393 5.21 9.04 -8.54
CA THR A 393 6.61 9.49 -8.64
C THR A 393 7.46 8.69 -9.64
N ARG A 394 7.09 7.43 -9.92
CA ARG A 394 7.76 6.63 -10.96
C ARG A 394 7.51 7.16 -12.37
N MET A 395 6.38 7.87 -12.57
CA MET A 395 6.00 8.47 -13.85
C MET A 395 6.54 9.91 -14.02
N ASP A 396 7.18 10.49 -13.00
CA ASP A 396 7.61 11.89 -13.03
C ASP A 396 8.53 12.21 -14.21
N LYS A 397 9.48 11.32 -14.49
CA LYS A 397 10.41 11.45 -15.63
C LYS A 397 9.75 11.45 -17.02
N PHE A 398 8.52 10.95 -17.13
CA PHE A 398 7.75 10.90 -18.36
C PHE A 398 6.75 12.05 -18.48
N THR A 399 6.58 12.87 -17.43
CA THR A 399 5.55 13.91 -17.35
C THR A 399 5.80 15.01 -18.38
N ALA A 400 7.03 15.55 -18.44
CA ALA A 400 7.36 16.61 -19.38
C ALA A 400 7.14 16.20 -20.85
N PRO A 401 7.73 15.09 -21.34
CA PRO A 401 7.54 14.68 -22.73
C PRO A 401 6.07 14.48 -23.12
N LEU A 402 5.26 13.89 -22.22
CA LEU A 402 3.85 13.66 -22.50
C LEU A 402 3.07 14.96 -22.53
N LEU A 403 3.20 15.83 -21.53
CA LEU A 403 2.45 17.10 -21.49
C LEU A 403 2.84 18.03 -22.65
N GLU A 404 4.11 18.05 -23.06
CA GLU A 404 4.59 18.88 -24.17
C GLU A 404 4.07 18.45 -25.53
N ASN A 405 3.82 17.15 -25.74
CA ASN A 405 3.57 16.60 -27.06
C ASN A 405 2.14 16.07 -27.27
N THR A 406 1.30 15.97 -26.23
CA THR A 406 0.04 15.22 -26.36
C THR A 406 -1.23 16.00 -26.02
N GLY A 407 -1.13 17.17 -25.38
CA GLY A 407 -2.31 17.88 -24.87
C GLY A 407 -3.06 17.12 -23.75
N LEU A 408 -2.36 16.23 -23.03
CA LEU A 408 -2.94 15.45 -21.92
C LEU A 408 -3.47 16.38 -20.82
N LEU A 409 -4.75 16.25 -20.49
CA LEU A 409 -5.43 17.13 -19.54
C LEU A 409 -5.06 16.83 -18.09
N GLY A 410 -4.95 15.55 -17.73
CA GLY A 410 -4.63 15.19 -16.37
C GLY A 410 -4.15 13.76 -16.17
N MET A 411 -3.63 13.52 -14.99
CA MET A 411 -3.06 12.25 -14.57
C MET A 411 -3.70 11.81 -13.27
N ILE A 412 -3.90 10.50 -13.10
CA ILE A 412 -4.47 9.91 -11.89
C ILE A 412 -3.50 8.85 -11.37
N GLY A 413 -3.11 8.94 -10.11
CA GLY A 413 -2.21 7.97 -9.47
C GLY A 413 -2.40 7.92 -7.97
N LYS A 414 -1.36 7.59 -7.22
CA LYS A 414 -1.31 7.74 -5.77
C LYS A 414 -0.01 8.40 -5.34
N SER A 415 0.01 8.96 -4.10
CA SER A 415 1.20 9.61 -3.55
C SER A 415 1.49 10.99 -4.16
N GLU A 416 2.52 11.62 -3.65
CA GLU A 416 3.04 12.91 -4.10
C GLU A 416 3.64 12.86 -5.51
N ARG A 417 3.83 14.04 -6.10
CA ARG A 417 4.64 14.26 -7.29
C ARG A 417 5.93 15.00 -6.91
N GLY A 418 7.01 14.73 -7.62
CA GLY A 418 8.25 15.48 -7.48
C GLY A 418 8.12 16.93 -7.97
N SER A 419 9.01 17.80 -7.48
CA SER A 419 8.97 19.23 -7.78
C SER A 419 9.04 19.54 -9.28
N GLU A 420 9.83 18.78 -10.05
CA GLU A 420 9.95 18.93 -11.49
C GLU A 420 8.61 18.59 -12.19
N ALA A 421 7.99 17.45 -11.82
CA ALA A 421 6.69 17.09 -12.36
C ALA A 421 5.60 18.12 -12.02
N ILE A 422 5.60 18.69 -10.81
CA ILE A 422 4.70 19.77 -10.39
C ILE A 422 4.93 21.01 -11.26
N ALA A 423 6.18 21.36 -11.53
CA ALA A 423 6.50 22.49 -12.41
C ALA A 423 5.97 22.29 -13.84
N GLN A 424 6.04 21.06 -14.37
CA GLN A 424 5.46 20.75 -15.69
C GLN A 424 3.92 20.78 -15.67
N ILE A 425 3.29 20.25 -14.61
CA ILE A 425 1.84 20.34 -14.42
C ILE A 425 1.39 21.82 -14.47
N LYS A 426 2.08 22.70 -13.74
CA LYS A 426 1.81 24.13 -13.75
C LYS A 426 2.04 24.75 -15.13
N LYS A 427 3.18 24.47 -15.79
CA LYS A 427 3.55 25.02 -17.11
C LYS A 427 2.51 24.71 -18.17
N HIS A 428 1.98 23.48 -18.16
CA HIS A 428 1.02 23.00 -19.15
C HIS A 428 -0.44 23.13 -18.68
N GLN A 429 -0.68 23.76 -17.51
CA GLN A 429 -2.01 23.91 -16.91
C GLN A 429 -2.78 22.58 -16.82
N SER A 430 -2.04 21.48 -16.62
CA SER A 430 -2.57 20.14 -16.40
C SER A 430 -2.93 19.95 -14.93
N ILE A 431 -3.46 18.79 -14.56
CA ILE A 431 -3.87 18.48 -13.19
C ILE A 431 -3.42 17.08 -12.78
N TYR A 432 -3.17 16.90 -11.49
CA TYR A 432 -2.90 15.56 -10.95
C TYR A 432 -3.92 15.23 -9.86
N LEU A 433 -4.57 14.10 -10.04
CA LEU A 433 -5.55 13.54 -9.12
C LEU A 433 -4.98 12.29 -8.43
N ILE A 434 -5.43 12.01 -7.22
CA ILE A 434 -5.14 10.74 -6.57
C ILE A 434 -6.40 9.91 -6.41
N ALA A 435 -6.28 8.61 -6.69
CA ALA A 435 -7.17 7.59 -6.19
C ALA A 435 -6.57 6.97 -4.92
N VAL A 436 -7.39 6.45 -4.02
CA VAL A 436 -6.95 5.97 -2.71
C VAL A 436 -6.20 4.64 -2.81
N GLY A 437 -4.97 4.62 -2.29
CA GLY A 437 -4.20 3.38 -2.12
C GLY A 437 -4.83 2.50 -1.03
N GLY A 438 -5.06 1.22 -1.34
CA GLY A 438 -5.77 0.32 -0.43
C GLY A 438 -7.28 0.25 -0.66
N ALA A 439 -7.78 0.86 -1.77
CA ALA A 439 -9.19 0.82 -2.18
C ALA A 439 -9.36 0.24 -3.60
N ALA A 440 -8.58 -0.79 -3.95
CA ALA A 440 -8.47 -1.27 -5.32
C ALA A 440 -9.74 -1.93 -5.87
N TYR A 441 -10.47 -2.67 -5.05
CA TYR A 441 -11.70 -3.33 -5.46
C TYR A 441 -12.86 -2.33 -5.57
N LEU A 442 -12.90 -1.33 -4.68
CA LEU A 442 -13.84 -0.21 -4.81
C LEU A 442 -13.70 0.49 -6.16
N VAL A 443 -12.45 0.83 -6.53
CA VAL A 443 -12.17 1.49 -7.82
C VAL A 443 -12.56 0.60 -9.00
N SER A 444 -12.29 -0.72 -8.94
CA SER A 444 -12.68 -1.62 -10.04
C SER A 444 -14.17 -1.65 -10.29
N LYS A 445 -15.00 -1.48 -9.26
CA LYS A 445 -16.48 -1.43 -9.41
C LYS A 445 -16.97 -0.15 -10.09
N ALA A 446 -16.18 0.92 -10.05
CA ALA A 446 -16.45 2.14 -10.82
C ALA A 446 -16.15 1.97 -12.32
N ILE A 447 -15.33 0.97 -12.70
CA ILE A 447 -14.97 0.70 -14.11
C ILE A 447 -16.07 -0.17 -14.73
N LYS A 448 -16.79 0.39 -15.71
CA LYS A 448 -17.94 -0.27 -16.36
C LYS A 448 -17.58 -0.95 -17.68
N GLN A 449 -16.54 -0.47 -18.35
CA GLN A 449 -16.02 -1.06 -19.58
C GLN A 449 -14.49 -0.92 -19.62
N ALA A 450 -13.84 -1.88 -20.25
CA ALA A 450 -12.40 -1.89 -20.46
C ALA A 450 -12.08 -2.43 -21.87
N LYS A 451 -11.25 -1.70 -22.62
CA LYS A 451 -10.82 -2.08 -23.96
C LYS A 451 -9.34 -1.80 -24.12
N VAL A 452 -8.57 -2.77 -24.60
CA VAL A 452 -7.17 -2.55 -24.98
C VAL A 452 -7.11 -1.71 -26.25
N LEU A 453 -6.39 -0.59 -26.22
CA LEU A 453 -6.18 0.29 -27.38
C LEU A 453 -4.82 0.09 -28.02
N ALA A 454 -3.75 -0.07 -27.20
CA ALA A 454 -2.38 -0.19 -27.68
C ALA A 454 -1.50 -1.01 -26.73
N PHE A 455 -0.39 -1.50 -27.27
CA PHE A 455 0.63 -2.23 -26.51
C PHE A 455 0.11 -3.47 -25.80
N ALA A 456 -0.75 -4.27 -26.46
CA ALA A 456 -1.35 -5.50 -25.91
C ALA A 456 -0.30 -6.49 -25.38
N ASP A 457 0.91 -6.50 -25.93
CA ASP A 457 2.05 -7.30 -25.50
C ASP A 457 2.54 -6.96 -24.09
N LEU A 458 2.22 -5.78 -23.56
CA LEU A 458 2.56 -5.36 -22.19
C LEU A 458 1.57 -5.91 -21.13
N GLY A 459 0.53 -6.65 -21.54
CA GLY A 459 -0.46 -7.23 -20.64
C GLY A 459 -1.14 -6.17 -19.76
N MET A 460 -1.03 -6.29 -18.44
CA MET A 460 -1.63 -5.32 -17.50
C MET A 460 -1.09 -3.89 -17.62
N GLU A 461 0.03 -3.67 -18.31
CA GLU A 461 0.62 -2.36 -18.58
C GLU A 461 0.27 -1.83 -19.98
N ALA A 462 -0.56 -2.54 -20.74
CA ALA A 462 -1.10 -2.05 -22.00
C ALA A 462 -1.90 -0.75 -21.79
N ILE A 463 -2.05 0.03 -22.84
CA ILE A 463 -2.95 1.18 -22.81
C ILE A 463 -4.37 0.67 -23.03
N HIS A 464 -5.19 0.82 -22.00
CA HIS A 464 -6.62 0.54 -22.06
C HIS A 464 -7.39 1.84 -22.08
N GLU A 465 -8.58 1.78 -22.66
CA GLU A 465 -9.66 2.72 -22.44
C GLU A 465 -10.59 2.14 -21.38
N PHE A 466 -10.83 2.89 -20.29
CA PHE A 466 -11.82 2.56 -19.28
C PHE A 466 -12.97 3.54 -19.35
N VAL A 467 -14.20 3.03 -19.31
CA VAL A 467 -15.39 3.83 -19.04
C VAL A 467 -15.69 3.71 -17.56
N VAL A 468 -15.72 4.85 -16.87
CA VAL A 468 -15.94 4.90 -15.42
C VAL A 468 -17.24 5.61 -15.06
N GLU A 469 -17.81 5.21 -13.93
CA GLU A 469 -18.99 5.82 -13.32
C GLU A 469 -18.73 6.07 -11.83
N ASP A 470 -18.85 7.34 -11.43
CA ASP A 470 -18.62 7.80 -10.06
C ASP A 470 -17.28 7.31 -9.45
N MET A 471 -16.20 7.27 -10.24
CA MET A 471 -14.88 6.91 -9.77
C MET A 471 -14.34 7.99 -8.82
N PRO A 472 -14.11 7.67 -7.51
CA PRO A 472 -13.69 8.68 -6.54
C PRO A 472 -12.22 9.02 -6.69
N VAL A 473 -11.91 10.33 -6.71
CA VAL A 473 -10.54 10.85 -6.73
C VAL A 473 -10.47 12.17 -5.95
N THR A 474 -9.25 12.56 -5.55
CA THR A 474 -9.00 13.85 -4.88
C THR A 474 -7.99 14.65 -5.70
N VAL A 475 -8.20 15.96 -5.83
CA VAL A 475 -7.26 16.87 -6.48
C VAL A 475 -6.00 16.97 -5.64
N ALA A 476 -4.87 16.49 -6.16
CA ALA A 476 -3.60 16.46 -5.45
C ALA A 476 -2.63 17.54 -5.88
N VAL A 477 -2.59 17.87 -7.17
CA VAL A 477 -1.87 19.06 -7.69
C VAL A 477 -2.78 19.78 -8.65
N ASP A 478 -3.05 21.05 -8.39
CA ASP A 478 -3.87 21.90 -9.24
C ASP A 478 -3.08 22.50 -10.42
N THR A 479 -3.78 23.18 -11.33
CA THR A 479 -3.18 23.84 -12.50
C THR A 479 -2.21 24.98 -12.16
N LYS A 480 -2.21 25.45 -10.93
CA LYS A 480 -1.31 26.50 -10.42
C LYS A 480 -0.04 25.92 -9.80
N GLY A 481 0.03 24.58 -9.69
CA GLY A 481 1.15 23.86 -9.08
C GLY A 481 1.08 23.80 -7.55
N ASN A 482 -0.06 24.09 -6.93
CA ASN A 482 -0.25 23.81 -5.51
C ASN A 482 -0.38 22.30 -5.31
N SER A 483 0.32 21.76 -4.30
CA SER A 483 0.28 20.34 -3.96
C SER A 483 -0.29 20.14 -2.57
N ILE A 484 -1.32 19.30 -2.44
CA ILE A 484 -1.90 18.96 -1.14
C ILE A 484 -0.87 18.29 -0.23
N HIS A 485 -0.01 17.44 -0.78
CA HIS A 485 1.02 16.73 -0.02
C HIS A 485 2.10 17.66 0.57
N HIS A 486 2.23 18.89 0.04
CA HIS A 486 3.09 19.91 0.61
C HIS A 486 2.35 20.83 1.59
N LEU A 487 1.13 21.24 1.23
CA LEU A 487 0.38 22.26 1.98
C LEU A 487 -0.33 21.67 3.20
N ALA A 488 -0.99 20.52 3.04
CA ALA A 488 -1.85 19.97 4.07
C ALA A 488 -1.09 19.53 5.35
N PRO A 489 0.07 18.85 5.27
CA PRO A 489 0.82 18.52 6.50
C PRO A 489 1.19 19.75 7.32
N ILE A 490 1.62 20.84 6.69
CA ILE A 490 1.99 22.08 7.39
C ILE A 490 0.76 22.68 8.09
N GLN A 491 -0.38 22.74 7.40
CA GLN A 491 -1.62 23.28 7.95
C GLN A 491 -2.13 22.44 9.12
N TRP A 492 -2.08 21.12 8.98
CA TRP A 492 -2.55 20.21 10.03
C TRP A 492 -1.61 20.12 11.22
N GLN A 493 -0.31 20.20 11.01
CA GLN A 493 0.66 20.30 12.10
C GLN A 493 0.38 21.51 12.99
N ALA A 494 0.13 22.69 12.40
CA ALA A 494 -0.26 23.88 13.13
C ALA A 494 -1.57 23.70 13.89
N LYS A 495 -2.60 23.15 13.22
CA LYS A 495 -3.91 22.90 13.84
C LYS A 495 -3.86 21.90 15.01
N ILE A 496 -3.09 20.83 14.89
CA ILE A 496 -2.90 19.84 15.97
C ILE A 496 -2.22 20.48 17.17
N SER A 497 -1.19 21.32 16.94
CA SER A 497 -0.53 22.06 18.00
C SER A 497 -1.50 22.97 18.77
N ASP A 498 -2.41 23.65 18.07
CA ASP A 498 -3.44 24.50 18.69
C ASP A 498 -4.45 23.71 19.51
N ILE A 499 -4.83 22.49 19.07
CA ILE A 499 -5.71 21.59 19.82
C ILE A 499 -5.05 21.12 21.11
N SER A 500 -3.76 20.75 21.06
CA SER A 500 -3.00 20.29 22.23
C SER A 500 -2.79 21.37 23.29
N ILE A 501 -2.77 22.65 22.91
CA ILE A 501 -2.65 23.77 23.86
C ILE A 501 -3.99 24.05 24.60
N LYS A 502 -5.11 23.65 24.02
CA LYS A 502 -6.47 23.87 24.58
C LYS A 502 -6.98 22.76 25.49
N GLN A 503 -6.29 21.61 25.53
CA GLN A 503 -6.54 20.51 26.45
C GLN A 503 -5.59 20.57 27.66
#